data_e13c6a8909eb9e1f4293f67402f12ec0
#
_entry.id   e13c6a8909eb9e1f4293f67402f12ec0
#
_cell.length_a   1.000
_cell.length_b   1.000
_cell.length_c   1.000
_cell.angle_alpha   90.00
_cell.angle_beta   90.00
_cell.angle_gamma   90.00
#
_symmetry.space_group_name_H-M   'P 1'
#
loop_
_entity.id
_entity.type
_entity.pdbx_description
1 polymer ?
#
loop_
_entity_poly.entity_id
_entity_poly.type
_entity_poly.pdbx_seq_one_letter_code
_entity_poly.pdbx_strand_id
1 'polypeptide(L)'
;MAMKDAGVNTYRWQGGEQRPATIISEPDRNVRYARLAGDFAASVKAGEESVAQVSGVREQAILTQAIRSELKTQGVLGRPEVTMTALSPVWLDSRSRYLRDMYRPGMVMEQWNPETRSHDRYVIDRVTAQSNSLTLRDAQGETQVVRISSLDSSWSLFRPEKMPVADGERLRVTGKIPGLRVQKRRWCVFPPWTAAGRCSGRKKCRWQTASD
;
A
#
# COMPACT_ATOMS: atom_id res chain seq x y z
N MET A 1 -10.57 24.41 26.84
CA MET A 1 -11.24 23.50 27.78
C MET A 1 -10.43 22.21 27.81
N ALA A 2 -9.65 22.01 28.85
CA ALA A 2 -8.82 20.80 28.99
C ALA A 2 -9.74 19.67 29.42
N MET A 3 -9.92 18.64 28.56
CA MET A 3 -10.49 17.38 28.99
C MET A 3 -9.49 16.75 29.96
N LYS A 4 -9.76 16.85 31.22
CA LYS A 4 -9.09 16.07 32.26
C LYS A 4 -9.68 14.68 32.24
N ASP A 5 -8.79 13.72 32.40
CA ASP A 5 -8.97 12.33 32.77
C ASP A 5 -9.17 11.34 31.64
N ALA A 6 -8.21 10.41 31.59
CA ALA A 6 -8.39 9.13 30.93
C ALA A 6 -9.51 8.36 31.65
N GLY A 7 -10.72 8.42 31.10
CA GLY A 7 -11.86 7.70 31.63
C GLY A 7 -12.11 6.42 30.83
N VAL A 8 -12.47 5.34 31.53
CA VAL A 8 -13.03 4.15 30.87
C VAL A 8 -14.51 4.41 30.62
N ASN A 9 -14.87 4.58 29.34
CA ASN A 9 -16.25 4.70 28.94
C ASN A 9 -16.75 3.39 28.34
N THR A 10 -17.93 2.98 28.74
CA THR A 10 -18.62 1.80 28.20
C THR A 10 -19.60 2.26 27.16
N TYR A 11 -19.44 1.82 25.91
CA TYR A 11 -20.41 2.05 24.85
C TYR A 11 -21.29 0.83 24.67
N ARG A 12 -22.62 1.06 24.61
CA ARG A 12 -23.58 0.03 24.25
C ARG A 12 -23.72 0.02 22.72
N TRP A 13 -23.27 -1.04 22.10
CA TRP A 13 -23.52 -1.29 20.67
C TRP A 13 -24.94 -1.79 20.45
N GLN A 14 -25.52 -1.60 19.26
CA GLN A 14 -26.87 -2.07 18.91
C GLN A 14 -27.04 -3.60 18.92
N GLY A 15 -26.12 -4.34 19.49
CA GLY A 15 -26.17 -5.79 19.72
C GLY A 15 -26.24 -6.19 21.20
N GLY A 16 -26.34 -5.24 22.14
CA GLY A 16 -26.54 -5.55 23.55
C GLY A 16 -25.28 -5.80 24.38
N GLU A 17 -24.10 -5.98 23.78
CA GLU A 17 -22.84 -6.14 24.51
C GLU A 17 -22.22 -4.78 24.88
N GLN A 18 -21.92 -4.60 26.16
CA GLN A 18 -21.14 -3.48 26.65
C GLN A 18 -19.66 -3.81 26.48
N ARG A 19 -18.96 -3.08 25.59
CA ARG A 19 -17.50 -3.20 25.47
C ARG A 19 -16.84 -2.04 26.19
N PRO A 20 -15.86 -2.29 27.07
CA PRO A 20 -15.11 -1.21 27.69
C PRO A 20 -14.29 -0.48 26.63
N ALA A 21 -14.35 0.84 26.67
CA ALA A 21 -13.53 1.70 25.81
C ALA A 21 -12.72 2.67 26.68
N THR A 22 -11.43 2.81 26.37
CA THR A 22 -10.56 3.76 27.02
C THR A 22 -10.37 4.97 26.14
N ILE A 23 -10.67 6.16 26.65
CA ILE A 23 -10.40 7.41 25.93
C ILE A 23 -9.16 8.05 26.54
N ILE A 24 -8.16 8.29 25.71
CA ILE A 24 -6.91 8.92 26.09
C ILE A 24 -6.82 10.25 25.36
N SER A 25 -6.70 11.34 26.11
CA SER A 25 -6.49 12.68 25.57
C SER A 25 -5.02 13.03 25.70
N GLU A 26 -4.35 13.15 24.56
CA GLU A 26 -2.95 13.57 24.46
C GLU A 26 -2.84 14.68 23.40
N PRO A 27 -2.47 15.90 23.79
CA PRO A 27 -2.38 17.03 22.86
C PRO A 27 -1.22 16.89 21.87
N ASP A 28 -0.10 16.29 22.25
CA ASP A 28 1.03 16.08 21.37
C ASP A 28 0.77 14.91 20.42
N ARG A 29 0.82 15.20 19.11
CA ARG A 29 0.59 14.20 18.07
C ARG A 29 1.61 13.07 18.07
N ASN A 30 2.88 13.39 18.31
CA ASN A 30 3.94 12.39 18.25
C ASN A 30 3.84 11.44 19.45
N VAL A 31 3.50 11.97 20.62
CA VAL A 31 3.25 11.18 21.84
C VAL A 31 2.03 10.27 21.64
N ARG A 32 0.93 10.80 21.06
CA ARG A 32 -0.25 9.97 20.71
C ARG A 32 0.11 8.81 19.79
N TYR A 33 0.90 9.06 18.75
CA TYR A 33 1.26 8.02 17.80
C TYR A 33 2.25 7.01 18.37
N ALA A 34 3.20 7.44 19.18
CA ALA A 34 4.11 6.55 19.88
C ALA A 34 3.34 5.62 20.83
N ARG A 35 2.38 6.17 21.59
CA ARG A 35 1.53 5.38 22.47
C ARG A 35 0.67 4.39 21.69
N LEU A 36 -0.02 4.84 20.65
CA LEU A 36 -0.86 3.98 19.82
C LEU A 36 -0.03 2.86 19.14
N ALA A 37 1.20 3.17 18.72
CA ALA A 37 2.10 2.19 18.15
C ALA A 37 2.55 1.15 19.19
N GLY A 38 2.83 1.58 20.42
CA GLY A 38 3.17 0.70 21.53
C GLY A 38 2.01 -0.24 21.91
N ASP A 39 0.81 0.31 22.08
CA ASP A 39 -0.39 -0.46 22.40
C ASP A 39 -0.71 -1.48 21.29
N PHE A 40 -0.61 -1.07 20.01
CA PHE A 40 -0.79 -1.95 18.87
C PHE A 40 0.25 -3.08 18.84
N ALA A 41 1.52 -2.75 19.06
CA ALA A 41 2.60 -3.74 19.06
C ALA A 41 2.47 -4.75 20.20
N ALA A 42 2.07 -4.29 21.38
CA ALA A 42 1.79 -5.16 22.53
C ALA A 42 0.65 -6.14 22.25
N SER A 43 -0.44 -5.66 21.63
CA SER A 43 -1.58 -6.48 21.22
C SER A 43 -1.19 -7.54 20.18
N VAL A 44 -0.41 -7.15 19.16
CA VAL A 44 0.10 -8.09 18.15
C VAL A 44 0.99 -9.15 18.80
N LYS A 45 1.85 -8.76 19.75
CA LYS A 45 2.71 -9.70 20.47
C LYS A 45 1.92 -10.67 21.35
N ALA A 46 0.78 -10.21 21.90
CA ALA A 46 -0.15 -11.06 22.64
C ALA A 46 -0.97 -12.00 21.74
N GLY A 47 -0.84 -11.90 20.42
CA GLY A 47 -1.60 -12.70 19.45
C GLY A 47 -3.04 -12.21 19.22
N GLU A 48 -3.36 -10.99 19.65
CA GLU A 48 -4.68 -10.41 19.49
C GLU A 48 -4.87 -9.79 18.09
N GLU A 49 -6.10 -9.82 17.59
CA GLU A 49 -6.46 -9.09 16.38
C GLU A 49 -6.75 -7.63 16.70
N SER A 50 -5.86 -6.75 16.25
CA SER A 50 -5.95 -5.31 16.47
C SER A 50 -5.97 -4.54 15.17
N VAL A 51 -6.69 -3.42 15.16
CA VAL A 51 -6.75 -2.48 14.04
C VAL A 51 -6.47 -1.07 14.56
N ALA A 52 -5.41 -0.45 14.04
CA ALA A 52 -5.15 0.98 14.25
C ALA A 52 -5.76 1.79 13.10
N GLN A 53 -6.53 2.82 13.42
CA GLN A 53 -7.21 3.65 12.45
C GLN A 53 -6.92 5.13 12.69
N VAL A 54 -6.61 5.85 11.61
CA VAL A 54 -6.47 7.32 11.59
C VAL A 54 -7.11 7.89 10.34
N SER A 55 -7.46 9.18 10.41
CA SER A 55 -8.02 9.90 9.27
C SER A 55 -6.89 10.41 8.37
N GLY A 56 -7.05 10.20 7.06
CA GLY A 56 -6.16 10.77 6.03
C GLY A 56 -4.92 9.95 5.73
N VAL A 57 -4.52 9.98 4.45
CA VAL A 57 -3.41 9.18 3.91
C VAL A 57 -2.06 9.54 4.53
N ARG A 58 -1.83 10.84 4.79
CA ARG A 58 -0.59 11.33 5.40
C ARG A 58 -0.44 10.80 6.83
N GLU A 59 -1.50 10.85 7.62
CA GLU A 59 -1.51 10.38 9.00
C GLU A 59 -1.36 8.85 9.05
N GLN A 60 -1.97 8.12 8.10
CA GLN A 60 -1.77 6.67 7.96
C GLN A 60 -0.29 6.33 7.71
N ALA A 61 0.40 7.08 6.85
CA ALA A 61 1.82 6.85 6.58
C ALA A 61 2.68 7.08 7.83
N ILE A 62 2.44 8.16 8.58
CA ILE A 62 3.16 8.47 9.82
C ILE A 62 2.93 7.37 10.87
N LEU A 63 1.67 7.01 11.10
CA LEU A 63 1.34 5.96 12.07
C LEU A 63 1.90 4.60 11.67
N THR A 64 1.85 4.26 10.38
CA THR A 64 2.44 3.00 9.87
C THR A 64 3.93 2.93 10.17
N GLN A 65 4.67 4.04 9.98
CA GLN A 65 6.09 4.07 10.31
C GLN A 65 6.34 3.93 11.82
N ALA A 66 5.54 4.58 12.66
CA ALA A 66 5.64 4.45 14.11
C ALA A 66 5.39 3.00 14.56
N ILE A 67 4.33 2.37 14.05
CA ILE A 67 4.00 0.96 14.35
C ILE A 67 5.12 0.03 13.87
N ARG A 68 5.63 0.21 12.64
CA ARG A 68 6.72 -0.63 12.11
C ARG A 68 7.98 -0.50 12.96
N SER A 69 8.33 0.73 13.39
CA SER A 69 9.47 0.97 14.26
C SER A 69 9.32 0.22 15.59
N GLU A 70 8.15 0.29 16.20
CA GLU A 70 7.86 -0.36 17.48
C GLU A 70 7.89 -1.89 17.36
N LEU A 71 7.26 -2.45 16.31
CA LEU A 71 7.26 -3.90 16.03
C LEU A 71 8.68 -4.44 15.81
N LYS A 72 9.57 -3.65 15.19
CA LYS A 72 10.99 -4.01 15.04
C LYS A 72 11.72 -3.97 16.38
N THR A 73 11.47 -2.95 17.18
CA THR A 73 12.08 -2.82 18.52
C THR A 73 11.68 -4.00 19.41
N GLN A 74 10.44 -4.44 19.31
CA GLN A 74 9.92 -5.60 20.06
C GLN A 74 10.29 -6.97 19.44
N GLY A 75 10.99 -7.00 18.31
CA GLY A 75 11.41 -8.22 17.63
C GLY A 75 10.28 -9.01 16.96
N VAL A 76 9.12 -8.37 16.75
CA VAL A 76 7.97 -8.98 16.05
C VAL A 76 8.22 -8.99 14.53
N LEU A 77 8.86 -7.93 14.01
CA LEU A 77 9.32 -7.87 12.63
C LEU A 77 10.82 -8.20 12.56
N GLY A 78 11.17 -9.11 11.65
CA GLY A 78 12.52 -9.60 11.47
C GLY A 78 13.42 -8.67 10.65
N ARG A 79 14.69 -9.04 10.60
CA ARG A 79 15.72 -8.47 9.71
C ARG A 79 16.25 -9.59 8.81
N PRO A 80 16.65 -9.31 7.57
CA PRO A 80 16.79 -8.03 6.89
C PRO A 80 15.47 -7.48 6.34
N GLU A 81 15.47 -6.17 5.98
CA GLU A 81 14.42 -5.57 5.15
C GLU A 81 14.77 -5.70 3.67
N VAL A 82 13.75 -6.00 2.87
CA VAL A 82 13.86 -6.00 1.41
C VAL A 82 13.10 -4.81 0.87
N THR A 83 13.71 -4.07 -0.05
CA THR A 83 13.02 -2.98 -0.75
C THR A 83 12.26 -3.54 -1.94
N MET A 84 10.94 -3.39 -1.92
CA MET A 84 10.05 -3.73 -3.04
C MET A 84 9.57 -2.47 -3.74
N THR A 85 9.23 -2.58 -5.02
CA THR A 85 8.54 -1.52 -5.74
C THR A 85 7.04 -1.77 -5.68
N ALA A 86 6.31 -0.89 -5.00
CA ALA A 86 4.85 -0.87 -4.98
C ALA A 86 4.34 0.11 -6.03
N LEU A 87 3.19 -0.18 -6.63
CA LEU A 87 2.50 0.72 -7.55
C LEU A 87 1.37 1.42 -6.83
N SER A 88 1.55 2.71 -6.54
CA SER A 88 0.52 3.55 -5.92
C SER A 88 -0.38 4.14 -7.01
N PRO A 89 -1.71 3.92 -6.97
CA PRO A 89 -2.61 4.45 -7.99
C PRO A 89 -2.66 5.98 -7.94
N VAL A 90 -2.62 6.60 -9.12
CA VAL A 90 -2.86 8.03 -9.30
C VAL A 90 -4.27 8.21 -9.84
N TRP A 91 -5.12 8.90 -9.08
CA TRP A 91 -6.49 9.15 -9.48
C TRP A 91 -6.53 10.17 -10.62
N LEU A 92 -7.08 9.75 -11.75
CA LEU A 92 -7.33 10.59 -12.91
C LEU A 92 -8.84 10.77 -13.06
N ASP A 93 -9.33 11.96 -12.78
CA ASP A 93 -10.69 12.35 -13.13
C ASP A 93 -10.79 12.69 -14.64
N SER A 94 -11.99 13.05 -15.08
CA SER A 94 -12.26 13.37 -16.50
C SER A 94 -11.48 14.57 -17.04
N ARG A 95 -10.96 15.46 -16.16
CA ARG A 95 -10.18 16.64 -16.53
C ARG A 95 -8.68 16.40 -16.37
N SER A 96 -8.25 15.90 -15.22
CA SER A 96 -6.84 15.65 -14.92
C SER A 96 -6.20 14.62 -15.86
N ARG A 97 -6.99 13.69 -16.41
CA ARG A 97 -6.52 12.71 -17.39
C ARG A 97 -5.88 13.33 -18.64
N TYR A 98 -6.34 14.50 -19.03
CA TYR A 98 -5.84 15.19 -20.24
C TYR A 98 -4.74 16.22 -19.90
N LEU A 99 -4.38 16.37 -18.62
CA LEU A 99 -3.30 17.26 -18.21
C LEU A 99 -1.96 16.54 -18.30
N ARG A 100 -1.08 17.06 -19.15
CA ARG A 100 0.28 16.51 -19.33
C ARG A 100 1.05 16.40 -18.02
N ASP A 101 0.87 17.33 -17.11
CA ASP A 101 1.61 17.41 -15.84
C ASP A 101 1.29 16.27 -14.86
N MET A 102 0.24 15.49 -15.15
CA MET A 102 -0.07 14.27 -14.40
C MET A 102 0.87 13.12 -14.73
N TYR A 103 1.54 13.16 -15.90
CA TYR A 103 2.37 12.09 -16.41
C TYR A 103 3.85 12.44 -16.29
N ARG A 104 4.64 11.52 -15.80
CA ARG A 104 6.10 11.68 -15.67
C ARG A 104 6.81 10.41 -16.14
N PRO A 105 8.03 10.53 -16.71
CA PRO A 105 8.86 9.38 -17.01
C PRO A 105 9.04 8.49 -15.78
N GLY A 106 9.04 7.17 -15.97
CA GLY A 106 9.14 6.17 -14.92
C GLY A 106 7.81 5.79 -14.24
N MET A 107 6.71 6.53 -14.49
CA MET A 107 5.38 6.09 -14.06
C MET A 107 4.89 4.92 -14.90
N VAL A 108 3.98 4.13 -14.33
CA VAL A 108 3.42 2.94 -14.96
C VAL A 108 1.98 3.23 -15.39
N MET A 109 1.66 2.86 -16.61
CA MET A 109 0.29 2.86 -17.11
C MET A 109 -0.20 1.44 -17.32
N GLU A 110 -1.45 1.19 -17.00
CA GLU A 110 -2.13 -0.07 -17.31
C GLU A 110 -3.35 0.22 -18.16
N GLN A 111 -3.48 -0.53 -19.27
CA GLN A 111 -4.65 -0.50 -20.14
C GLN A 111 -5.45 -1.78 -19.97
N TRP A 112 -6.75 -1.67 -19.75
CA TRP A 112 -7.63 -2.83 -19.75
C TRP A 112 -7.81 -3.36 -21.17
N ASN A 113 -7.45 -4.62 -21.38
CA ASN A 113 -7.65 -5.34 -22.63
C ASN A 113 -8.86 -6.30 -22.48
N PRO A 114 -9.98 -6.03 -23.18
CA PRO A 114 -11.18 -6.85 -23.06
C PRO A 114 -11.03 -8.24 -23.68
N GLU A 115 -10.16 -8.42 -24.68
CA GLU A 115 -9.94 -9.69 -25.36
C GLU A 115 -9.24 -10.70 -24.45
N THR A 116 -8.15 -10.27 -23.82
CA THR A 116 -7.36 -11.09 -22.87
C THR A 116 -7.94 -11.06 -21.46
N ARG A 117 -8.92 -10.18 -21.17
CA ARG A 117 -9.46 -9.90 -19.83
C ARG A 117 -8.35 -9.63 -18.81
N SER A 118 -7.33 -8.93 -19.24
CA SER A 118 -6.16 -8.56 -18.43
C SER A 118 -5.80 -7.10 -18.61
N HIS A 119 -4.86 -6.63 -17.81
CA HIS A 119 -4.27 -5.31 -17.98
C HIS A 119 -2.92 -5.46 -18.66
N ASP A 120 -2.74 -4.77 -19.77
CA ASP A 120 -1.45 -4.60 -20.42
C ASP A 120 -0.73 -3.46 -19.71
N ARG A 121 0.55 -3.67 -19.37
CA ARG A 121 1.34 -2.75 -18.54
C ARG A 121 2.45 -2.14 -19.35
N TYR A 122 2.60 -0.82 -19.18
CA TYR A 122 3.58 0.01 -19.85
C TYR A 122 4.29 0.93 -18.86
N VAL A 123 5.56 1.22 -19.14
CA VAL A 123 6.32 2.26 -18.43
C VAL A 123 6.37 3.51 -19.32
N ILE A 124 6.15 4.68 -18.75
CA ILE A 124 6.29 5.95 -19.47
C ILE A 124 7.78 6.24 -19.61
N ASP A 125 8.31 6.17 -20.83
CA ASP A 125 9.68 6.54 -21.13
C ASP A 125 9.86 8.04 -21.29
N ARG A 126 8.91 8.67 -22.02
CA ARG A 126 8.98 10.09 -22.34
C ARG A 126 7.60 10.73 -22.38
N VAL A 127 7.56 11.98 -21.97
CA VAL A 127 6.39 12.86 -22.11
C VAL A 127 6.79 13.99 -23.08
N THR A 128 6.16 14.05 -24.26
CA THR A 128 6.51 15.01 -25.32
C THR A 128 5.54 16.17 -25.29
N ALA A 129 6.05 17.37 -25.05
CA ALA A 129 5.23 18.58 -24.92
C ALA A 129 4.64 19.02 -26.27
N GLN A 130 5.43 18.98 -27.35
CA GLN A 130 5.03 19.45 -28.66
C GLN A 130 3.85 18.67 -29.26
N SER A 131 3.85 17.36 -29.09
CA SER A 131 2.79 16.47 -29.62
C SER A 131 1.74 16.10 -28.57
N ASN A 132 1.87 16.58 -27.34
CA ASN A 132 1.04 16.20 -26.18
C ASN A 132 0.83 14.68 -26.12
N SER A 133 1.94 13.93 -26.15
CA SER A 133 1.96 12.47 -26.24
C SER A 133 2.91 11.83 -25.22
N LEU A 134 2.63 10.56 -24.95
CA LEU A 134 3.43 9.69 -24.10
C LEU A 134 4.11 8.64 -24.97
N THR A 135 5.39 8.40 -24.77
CA THR A 135 6.09 7.21 -25.26
C THR A 135 6.01 6.15 -24.17
N LEU A 136 5.31 5.06 -24.46
CA LEU A 136 5.08 3.96 -23.56
C LEU A 136 5.92 2.77 -24.00
N ARG A 137 6.54 2.08 -23.04
CA ARG A 137 7.33 0.86 -23.29
C ARG A 137 6.68 -0.30 -22.54
N ASP A 138 6.51 -1.41 -23.23
CA ASP A 138 5.99 -2.64 -22.67
C ASP A 138 7.08 -3.50 -21.97
N ALA A 139 6.69 -4.68 -21.49
CA ALA A 139 7.60 -5.62 -20.84
C ALA A 139 8.61 -6.28 -21.81
N GLN A 140 8.33 -6.26 -23.12
CA GLN A 140 9.20 -6.76 -24.18
C GLN A 140 10.21 -5.73 -24.64
N GLY A 141 10.07 -4.47 -24.19
CA GLY A 141 10.91 -3.35 -24.57
C GLY A 141 10.41 -2.62 -25.81
N GLU A 142 9.27 -3.02 -26.37
CA GLU A 142 8.66 -2.33 -27.51
C GLU A 142 8.04 -1.00 -27.07
N THR A 143 8.14 -0.01 -27.96
CA THR A 143 7.65 1.33 -27.66
C THR A 143 6.48 1.71 -28.54
N GLN A 144 5.46 2.34 -27.94
CA GLN A 144 4.34 2.94 -28.66
C GLN A 144 4.14 4.39 -28.22
N VAL A 145 3.63 5.21 -29.13
CA VAL A 145 3.30 6.61 -28.87
C VAL A 145 1.79 6.76 -28.77
N VAL A 146 1.34 7.24 -27.60
CA VAL A 146 -0.08 7.47 -27.32
C VAL A 146 -0.31 8.96 -27.05
N ARG A 147 -1.30 9.56 -27.74
CA ARG A 147 -1.69 10.95 -27.46
C ARG A 147 -2.46 11.01 -26.13
N ILE A 148 -2.17 12.02 -25.31
CA ILE A 148 -2.86 12.21 -24.03
C ILE A 148 -4.37 12.43 -24.26
N SER A 149 -4.76 13.06 -25.37
CA SER A 149 -6.17 13.26 -25.74
C SER A 149 -6.93 11.97 -26.09
N SER A 150 -6.24 10.88 -26.39
CA SER A 150 -6.87 9.58 -26.68
C SER A 150 -6.96 8.65 -25.47
N LEU A 151 -6.50 9.09 -24.29
CA LEU A 151 -6.61 8.31 -23.07
C LEU A 151 -8.04 8.32 -22.56
N ASP A 152 -8.63 7.14 -22.43
CA ASP A 152 -9.98 6.94 -21.93
C ASP A 152 -9.98 6.27 -20.53
N SER A 153 -11.14 5.81 -20.09
CA SER A 153 -11.30 5.17 -18.76
C SER A 153 -10.67 3.78 -18.66
N SER A 154 -10.25 3.17 -19.78
CA SER A 154 -9.53 1.89 -19.79
C SER A 154 -8.10 2.02 -19.25
N TRP A 155 -7.55 3.25 -19.26
CA TRP A 155 -6.21 3.54 -18.77
C TRP A 155 -6.19 3.91 -17.29
N SER A 156 -5.28 3.30 -16.57
CA SER A 156 -4.96 3.60 -15.17
C SER A 156 -3.51 4.02 -15.03
N LEU A 157 -3.24 5.00 -14.17
CA LEU A 157 -1.90 5.54 -13.93
C LEU A 157 -1.43 5.15 -12.53
N PHE A 158 -0.16 4.75 -12.42
CA PHE A 158 0.46 4.38 -11.16
C PHE A 158 1.82 5.06 -11.01
N ARG A 159 2.14 5.40 -9.77
CA ARG A 159 3.47 5.85 -9.38
C ARG A 159 4.22 4.70 -8.72
N PRO A 160 5.42 4.32 -9.21
CA PRO A 160 6.26 3.37 -8.51
C PRO A 160 6.83 4.03 -7.25
N GLU A 161 6.70 3.36 -6.12
CA GLU A 161 7.21 3.79 -4.82
C GLU A 161 8.03 2.68 -4.19
N LYS A 162 9.20 3.02 -3.69
CA LYS A 162 10.03 2.06 -2.96
C LYS A 162 9.45 1.85 -1.57
N MET A 163 9.12 0.62 -1.26
CA MET A 163 8.53 0.20 0.00
C MET A 163 9.46 -0.82 0.68
N PRO A 164 10.05 -0.48 1.83
CA PRO A 164 10.79 -1.46 2.61
C PRO A 164 9.81 -2.44 3.24
N VAL A 165 10.10 -3.73 3.17
CA VAL A 165 9.29 -4.82 3.75
C VAL A 165 10.18 -5.66 4.63
N ALA A 166 9.75 -5.86 5.86
CA ALA A 166 10.44 -6.68 6.84
C ALA A 166 9.90 -8.12 6.83
N ASP A 167 10.71 -9.04 7.34
CA ASP A 167 10.26 -10.40 7.58
C ASP A 167 9.12 -10.45 8.60
N GLY A 168 8.08 -11.25 8.32
CA GLY A 168 6.87 -11.34 9.14
C GLY A 168 5.86 -10.20 8.92
N GLU A 169 6.16 -9.23 8.07
CA GLU A 169 5.26 -8.10 7.81
C GLU A 169 3.97 -8.53 7.09
N ARG A 170 2.84 -8.00 7.54
CA ARG A 170 1.53 -8.26 6.92
C ARG A 170 1.26 -7.21 5.85
N LEU A 171 1.16 -7.67 4.62
CA LEU A 171 0.89 -6.82 3.45
C LEU A 171 -0.53 -7.04 2.96
N ARG A 172 -1.20 -5.96 2.58
CA ARG A 172 -2.51 -6.01 1.95
C ARG A 172 -2.37 -5.86 0.45
N VAL A 173 -2.82 -6.86 -0.29
CA VAL A 173 -2.85 -6.79 -1.76
C VAL A 173 -3.98 -5.88 -2.20
N THR A 174 -3.65 -4.75 -2.83
CA THR A 174 -4.62 -3.74 -3.29
C THR A 174 -4.99 -3.89 -4.75
N GLY A 175 -4.16 -4.59 -5.53
CA GLY A 175 -4.33 -4.79 -6.97
C GLY A 175 -4.19 -6.25 -7.39
N LYS A 176 -4.39 -6.51 -8.68
CA LYS A 176 -4.12 -7.80 -9.30
C LYS A 176 -2.61 -7.93 -9.54
N ILE A 177 -2.00 -9.01 -9.07
CA ILE A 177 -0.57 -9.28 -9.30
C ILE A 177 -0.49 -10.26 -10.47
N PRO A 178 0.18 -9.92 -11.59
CA PRO A 178 0.36 -10.85 -12.72
C PRO A 178 1.01 -12.14 -12.26
N GLY A 179 0.51 -13.28 -12.74
CA GLY A 179 1.03 -14.60 -12.38
C GLY A 179 0.63 -15.12 -10.99
N LEU A 180 -0.03 -14.32 -10.16
CA LEU A 180 -0.51 -14.73 -8.84
C LEU A 180 -2.04 -14.72 -8.78
N ARG A 181 -2.64 -15.88 -8.44
CA ARG A 181 -4.08 -15.97 -8.15
C ARG A 181 -4.38 -15.49 -6.73
N VAL A 182 -4.05 -14.23 -6.42
CA VAL A 182 -4.36 -13.60 -5.13
C VAL A 182 -5.55 -12.66 -5.32
N GLN A 183 -6.60 -12.86 -4.53
CA GLN A 183 -7.76 -11.98 -4.56
C GLN A 183 -7.42 -10.60 -3.97
N LYS A 184 -7.98 -9.53 -4.56
CA LYS A 184 -7.94 -8.18 -3.98
C LYS A 184 -8.38 -8.21 -2.51
N ARG A 185 -7.75 -7.40 -1.68
CA ARG A 185 -8.01 -7.26 -0.23
C ARG A 185 -7.56 -8.43 0.66
N ARG A 186 -6.81 -9.39 0.15
CA ARG A 186 -6.26 -10.45 0.99
C ARG A 186 -5.00 -9.95 1.70
N TRP A 187 -4.87 -10.30 2.97
CA TRP A 187 -3.65 -10.10 3.73
C TRP A 187 -2.67 -11.23 3.41
N CYS A 188 -1.43 -10.87 3.16
CA CYS A 188 -0.34 -11.81 2.99
C CYS A 188 0.72 -11.51 4.05
N VAL A 189 1.18 -12.54 4.75
CA VAL A 189 2.35 -12.42 5.63
C VAL A 189 3.59 -12.61 4.76
N PHE A 190 4.52 -11.67 4.85
CA PHE A 190 5.80 -11.81 4.18
C PHE A 190 6.61 -12.88 4.93
N PRO A 191 7.01 -13.98 4.26
CA PRO A 191 7.70 -15.05 4.94
C PRO A 191 9.12 -14.65 5.32
N PRO A 192 9.73 -15.36 6.29
CA PRO A 192 11.15 -15.25 6.53
C PRO A 192 11.91 -15.44 5.21
N TRP A 193 12.81 -14.51 4.94
CA TRP A 193 13.64 -14.55 3.76
C TRP A 193 14.51 -15.80 3.77
N THR A 194 14.01 -16.87 3.18
CA THR A 194 14.85 -17.96 2.73
C THR A 194 15.19 -17.67 1.26
N ALA A 195 16.44 -17.84 0.88
CA ALA A 195 16.98 -17.61 -0.48
C ALA A 195 16.19 -18.29 -1.64
N ALA A 196 15.06 -18.92 -1.35
CA ALA A 196 14.19 -19.64 -2.26
C ALA A 196 12.79 -19.00 -2.45
N GLY A 197 12.50 -17.83 -1.87
CA GLY A 197 11.23 -17.09 -2.13
C GLY A 197 9.93 -17.89 -1.92
N ARG A 198 9.84 -18.72 -0.90
CA ARG A 198 8.65 -19.56 -0.64
C ARG A 198 7.81 -18.97 0.49
N CYS A 199 6.55 -18.69 0.19
CA CYS A 199 5.55 -18.39 1.22
C CYS A 199 5.21 -19.68 2.01
N SER A 200 5.32 -19.63 3.34
CA SER A 200 4.83 -20.69 4.22
C SER A 200 3.32 -20.57 4.41
N GLY A 201 2.56 -21.05 3.46
CA GLY A 201 1.10 -21.14 3.52
C GLY A 201 0.64 -22.04 2.39
N ARG A 202 -0.42 -22.81 2.57
CA ARG A 202 -0.90 -23.86 1.64
C ARG A 202 -1.15 -23.42 0.18
N LYS A 203 -0.78 -22.18 -0.21
CA LYS A 203 -0.74 -21.70 -1.62
C LYS A 203 0.49 -20.85 -1.81
N LYS A 204 1.43 -21.35 -2.61
CA LYS A 204 2.70 -20.72 -2.97
C LYS A 204 2.48 -19.34 -3.60
N CYS A 205 2.83 -18.28 -2.91
CA CYS A 205 3.00 -16.94 -3.50
C CYS A 205 4.46 -16.81 -3.93
N ARG A 206 4.72 -16.77 -5.22
CA ARG A 206 6.07 -16.51 -5.75
C ARG A 206 6.17 -15.00 -5.99
N TRP A 207 7.00 -14.33 -5.22
CA TRP A 207 7.37 -12.95 -5.46
C TRP A 207 8.56 -12.95 -6.41
N GLN A 208 8.46 -12.24 -7.52
CA GLN A 208 9.64 -11.95 -8.34
C GLN A 208 10.30 -10.71 -7.74
N THR A 209 11.49 -10.86 -7.19
CA THR A 209 12.40 -9.75 -6.97
C THR A 209 12.87 -9.32 -8.35
N ALA A 210 12.71 -8.04 -8.69
CA ALA A 210 13.44 -7.44 -9.80
C ALA A 210 14.93 -7.49 -9.41
N SER A 211 15.61 -8.49 -9.88
CA SER A 211 17.07 -8.51 -9.94
C SER A 211 17.43 -7.78 -11.22
N ASP A 212 18.17 -6.66 -11.07
CA ASP A 212 19.01 -5.90 -12.02
C ASP A 212 18.53 -5.78 -13.46
#